data_6c97f6f35a2dab7a5086ec44d20ba2b9
#
_entry.id   6c97f6f35a2dab7a5086ec44d20ba2b9
#
_cell.length_a   1.000
_cell.length_b   1.000
_cell.length_c   1.000
_cell.angle_alpha   90.00
_cell.angle_beta   90.00
_cell.angle_gamma   90.00
#
_symmetry.space_group_name_H-M   'P 1'
#
loop_
_entity.id
_entity.type
_entity.pdbx_description
1 polymer ?
#
loop_
_entity_poly.entity_id
_entity_poly.type
_entity_poly.pdbx_seq_one_letter_code
_entity_poly.pdbx_strand_id
1 'polypeptide(L)'
;MRKNCFLRLAALLLVALFIGSLLPLSSMAAPIKLSYANFPPAPTFPCVQMERWKKEVERKTGGQVAINTYPGGTLLGAKNMMDGVIAGQADIGNLCMAYQPGRFMVTNATALPVGFPNATVASLTLWDLYKKYNPKEFAKVKVLTMFTCAPANIYAKVPVRTLEDLKGLELRASGGVAQVLSALGATPVAMPQSETPEALQKGVVKGAASSLETLMDFKYAEICKYVTIFNGPVYPFAVVMNMDKWNSLPKDVQAVMAGLGTEQAWWTGNYMDKHVDKSVEWSKKNHSIEIIKLGKKEQAEWNKLVKPLIQNWITQAKAKGLPARAFVRDIRVAKDYHSRF
;
A
#
# COMPACT_ATOMS: atom_id res chain seq x y z
N MET A 1 -74.76 -13.02 -34.19
CA MET A 1 -73.44 -13.69 -34.07
C MET A 1 -72.21 -12.74 -33.96
N ARG A 2 -72.29 -11.44 -34.23
CA ARG A 2 -71.13 -10.53 -34.17
C ARG A 2 -70.78 -9.99 -32.76
N LYS A 3 -71.68 -9.90 -31.80
CA LYS A 3 -71.44 -9.33 -30.45
C LYS A 3 -70.59 -10.24 -29.52
N ASN A 4 -70.63 -11.56 -29.69
CA ASN A 4 -69.88 -12.49 -28.84
C ASN A 4 -68.38 -12.64 -29.26
N CYS A 5 -68.01 -12.23 -30.44
CA CYS A 5 -66.62 -12.27 -30.92
C CYS A 5 -65.78 -11.14 -30.32
N PHE A 6 -66.38 -9.92 -30.19
CA PHE A 6 -65.72 -8.76 -29.59
C PHE A 6 -65.47 -8.92 -28.08
N LEU A 7 -66.41 -9.55 -27.33
CA LEU A 7 -66.22 -9.80 -25.90
C LEU A 7 -65.11 -10.85 -25.64
N ARG A 8 -64.99 -11.84 -26.51
CA ARG A 8 -63.88 -12.85 -26.37
C ARG A 8 -62.53 -12.33 -26.74
N LEU A 9 -62.41 -11.41 -27.71
CA LEU A 9 -61.19 -10.74 -28.04
C LEU A 9 -60.74 -9.76 -26.93
N ALA A 10 -61.64 -9.01 -26.34
CA ALA A 10 -61.38 -8.08 -25.26
C ALA A 10 -60.95 -8.85 -23.95
N ALA A 11 -61.52 -10.01 -23.67
CA ALA A 11 -61.15 -10.86 -22.55
C ALA A 11 -59.74 -11.51 -22.73
N LEU A 12 -59.39 -11.90 -23.97
CA LEU A 12 -58.06 -12.42 -24.29
C LEU A 12 -56.95 -11.34 -24.21
N LEU A 13 -57.26 -10.12 -24.61
CA LEU A 13 -56.34 -8.97 -24.49
C LEU A 13 -56.12 -8.54 -23.01
N LEU A 14 -57.16 -8.61 -22.17
CA LEU A 14 -57.01 -8.33 -20.73
C LEU A 14 -56.22 -9.41 -19.97
N VAL A 15 -56.34 -10.67 -20.38
CA VAL A 15 -55.53 -11.78 -19.79
C VAL A 15 -54.09 -11.68 -20.25
N ALA A 16 -53.83 -11.29 -21.50
CA ALA A 16 -52.44 -11.08 -21.98
C ALA A 16 -51.74 -9.88 -21.30
N LEU A 17 -52.49 -8.81 -21.00
CA LEU A 17 -51.94 -7.67 -20.23
C LEU A 17 -51.67 -8.04 -18.75
N PHE A 18 -52.42 -8.98 -18.14
CA PHE A 18 -52.22 -9.41 -16.75
C PHE A 18 -51.04 -10.43 -16.59
N ILE A 19 -50.76 -11.20 -17.64
CA ILE A 19 -49.60 -12.13 -17.66
C ILE A 19 -48.28 -11.40 -17.88
N GLY A 20 -48.30 -10.28 -18.60
CA GLY A 20 -47.11 -9.43 -18.86
C GLY A 20 -46.59 -8.69 -17.60
N SER A 21 -47.37 -8.55 -16.54
CA SER A 21 -46.99 -7.85 -15.30
C SER A 21 -46.45 -8.75 -14.21
N LEU A 22 -46.31 -10.05 -14.44
CA LEU A 22 -45.71 -11.04 -13.55
C LEU A 22 -44.25 -11.37 -13.90
N LEU A 23 -43.52 -10.47 -14.56
CA LEU A 23 -42.09 -10.55 -14.55
C LEU A 23 -41.64 -10.31 -13.10
N PRO A 24 -40.93 -11.26 -12.46
CA PRO A 24 -40.43 -11.02 -11.12
C PRO A 24 -39.52 -9.78 -11.25
N LEU A 25 -39.94 -8.66 -10.64
CA LEU A 25 -38.98 -7.63 -10.28
C LEU A 25 -37.98 -8.36 -9.40
N SER A 26 -36.82 -8.65 -9.98
CA SER A 26 -35.68 -9.16 -9.22
C SER A 26 -35.46 -8.14 -8.13
N SER A 27 -35.98 -8.41 -6.94
CA SER A 27 -35.70 -7.64 -5.73
C SER A 27 -34.19 -7.65 -5.58
N MET A 28 -33.51 -6.61 -6.04
CA MET A 28 -32.09 -6.47 -5.77
C MET A 28 -31.97 -6.38 -4.25
N ALA A 29 -31.45 -7.45 -3.65
CA ALA A 29 -31.14 -7.46 -2.24
C ALA A 29 -30.29 -6.21 -1.92
N ALA A 30 -30.54 -5.59 -0.76
CA ALA A 30 -29.76 -4.44 -0.36
C ALA A 30 -28.25 -4.79 -0.37
N PRO A 31 -27.39 -3.90 -0.88
CA PRO A 31 -25.95 -4.21 -1.01
C PRO A 31 -25.32 -4.48 0.35
N ILE A 32 -24.38 -5.41 0.37
CA ILE A 32 -23.53 -5.70 1.53
C ILE A 32 -22.63 -4.49 1.73
N LYS A 33 -22.82 -3.79 2.84
CA LYS A 33 -22.00 -2.61 3.16
C LYS A 33 -20.72 -3.05 3.84
N LEU A 34 -19.59 -2.53 3.35
CA LEU A 34 -18.25 -2.74 3.92
C LEU A 34 -17.62 -1.39 4.26
N SER A 35 -16.96 -1.33 5.42
CA SER A 35 -16.13 -0.20 5.82
C SER A 35 -14.68 -0.46 5.43
N TYR A 36 -14.00 0.54 4.81
CA TYR A 36 -12.58 0.45 4.45
C TYR A 36 -11.81 1.63 5.07
N ALA A 37 -11.04 1.33 6.13
CA ALA A 37 -10.22 2.30 6.84
C ALA A 37 -8.85 2.47 6.19
N ASN A 38 -8.38 3.72 6.09
CA ASN A 38 -7.05 4.07 5.63
C ASN A 38 -6.48 5.22 6.48
N PHE A 39 -5.21 5.12 6.88
CA PHE A 39 -4.62 6.09 7.80
C PHE A 39 -4.11 7.38 7.13
N PRO A 40 -3.61 7.40 5.87
CA PRO A 40 -3.13 8.63 5.24
C PRO A 40 -4.29 9.46 4.67
N PRO A 41 -4.04 10.76 4.38
CA PRO A 41 -5.03 11.65 3.76
C PRO A 41 -5.50 11.20 2.38
N ALA A 42 -6.70 11.63 1.98
CA ALA A 42 -7.36 11.24 0.75
C ALA A 42 -6.54 11.35 -0.56
N PRO A 43 -5.73 12.39 -0.83
CA PRO A 43 -5.01 12.50 -2.10
C PRO A 43 -3.78 11.59 -2.20
N THR A 44 -3.37 10.90 -1.12
CA THR A 44 -2.18 10.03 -1.13
C THR A 44 -2.41 8.73 -1.87
N PHE A 45 -1.33 8.13 -2.41
CA PHE A 45 -1.43 6.92 -3.23
C PHE A 45 -2.17 5.73 -2.57
N PRO A 46 -2.06 5.50 -1.24
CA PRO A 46 -2.82 4.39 -0.64
C PRO A 46 -4.33 4.63 -0.63
N CYS A 47 -4.76 5.90 -0.58
CA CYS A 47 -6.17 6.24 -0.69
C CYS A 47 -6.66 6.22 -2.14
N VAL A 48 -5.84 6.59 -3.10
CA VAL A 48 -6.14 6.43 -4.53
C VAL A 48 -6.30 4.95 -4.89
N GLN A 49 -5.44 4.07 -4.35
CA GLN A 49 -5.57 2.61 -4.47
C GLN A 49 -6.90 2.12 -3.85
N MET A 50 -7.25 2.58 -2.64
CA MET A 50 -8.48 2.25 -1.95
C MET A 50 -9.71 2.58 -2.79
N GLU A 51 -9.79 3.79 -3.35
CA GLU A 51 -10.92 4.23 -4.18
C GLU A 51 -11.01 3.45 -5.51
N ARG A 52 -9.87 3.13 -6.12
CA ARG A 52 -9.85 2.28 -7.31
C ARG A 52 -10.36 0.87 -6.98
N TRP A 53 -9.84 0.26 -5.91
CA TRP A 53 -10.25 -1.09 -5.51
C TRP A 53 -11.74 -1.15 -5.18
N LYS A 54 -12.26 -0.16 -4.44
CA LYS A 54 -13.71 0.01 -4.22
C LYS A 54 -14.49 -0.05 -5.53
N LYS A 55 -14.14 0.81 -6.50
CA LYS A 55 -14.82 0.87 -7.80
C LYS A 55 -14.80 -0.48 -8.53
N GLU A 56 -13.67 -1.18 -8.53
CA GLU A 56 -13.54 -2.47 -9.19
C GLU A 56 -14.38 -3.57 -8.51
N VAL A 57 -14.40 -3.60 -7.18
CA VAL A 57 -15.26 -4.55 -6.44
C VAL A 57 -16.73 -4.26 -6.69
N GLU A 58 -17.18 -3.02 -6.50
CA GLU A 58 -18.58 -2.63 -6.73
C GLU A 58 -19.03 -2.96 -8.16
N ARG A 59 -18.20 -2.65 -9.15
CA ARG A 59 -18.46 -2.94 -10.57
C ARG A 59 -18.52 -4.44 -10.87
N LYS A 60 -17.51 -5.21 -10.41
CA LYS A 60 -17.39 -6.65 -10.71
C LYS A 60 -18.40 -7.51 -9.93
N THR A 61 -18.92 -7.01 -8.80
CA THR A 61 -20.01 -7.66 -8.05
C THR A 61 -21.40 -7.21 -8.52
N GLY A 62 -21.51 -6.39 -9.57
CA GLY A 62 -22.80 -5.88 -10.06
C GLY A 62 -23.58 -5.09 -9.00
N GLY A 63 -22.87 -4.43 -8.06
CA GLY A 63 -23.49 -3.66 -6.98
C GLY A 63 -23.93 -4.50 -5.79
N GLN A 64 -23.63 -5.80 -5.71
CA GLN A 64 -23.92 -6.62 -4.52
C GLN A 64 -23.14 -6.14 -3.29
N VAL A 65 -21.99 -5.48 -3.49
CA VAL A 65 -21.17 -4.87 -2.43
C VAL A 65 -21.12 -3.37 -2.63
N ALA A 66 -21.24 -2.61 -1.52
CA ALA A 66 -21.03 -1.17 -1.45
C ALA A 66 -19.97 -0.87 -0.39
N ILE A 67 -18.92 -0.12 -0.75
CA ILE A 67 -17.79 0.13 0.14
C ILE A 67 -17.78 1.59 0.57
N ASN A 68 -17.81 1.83 1.88
CA ASN A 68 -17.63 3.14 2.48
C ASN A 68 -16.15 3.31 2.86
N THR A 69 -15.49 4.33 2.34
CA THR A 69 -14.07 4.61 2.55
C THR A 69 -13.87 5.65 3.65
N TYR A 70 -12.86 5.43 4.50
CA TYR A 70 -12.53 6.27 5.66
C TYR A 70 -11.04 6.63 5.63
N PRO A 71 -10.64 7.64 4.84
CA PRO A 71 -9.24 8.11 4.78
C PRO A 71 -8.87 8.93 6.00
N GLY A 72 -7.58 9.24 6.15
CA GLY A 72 -7.06 10.18 7.16
C GLY A 72 -7.08 9.67 8.60
N GLY A 73 -7.19 8.35 8.80
CA GLY A 73 -7.22 7.77 10.15
C GLY A 73 -8.52 8.04 10.90
N THR A 74 -9.59 8.44 10.20
CA THR A 74 -10.89 8.81 10.81
C THR A 74 -11.61 7.63 11.48
N LEU A 75 -11.35 6.41 11.04
CA LEU A 75 -11.90 5.21 11.65
C LEU A 75 -10.84 4.43 12.44
N LEU A 76 -9.64 4.22 11.86
CA LEU A 76 -8.53 3.52 12.50
C LEU A 76 -7.21 4.25 12.17
N GLY A 77 -6.38 4.48 13.19
CA GLY A 77 -5.07 5.10 13.04
C GLY A 77 -4.00 4.15 12.49
N ALA A 78 -2.85 4.70 12.12
CA ALA A 78 -1.76 3.97 11.47
C ALA A 78 -1.18 2.81 12.32
N LYS A 79 -1.13 2.97 13.64
CA LYS A 79 -0.50 1.99 14.55
C LYS A 79 -1.45 0.88 14.99
N ASN A 80 -2.77 1.11 14.97
CA ASN A 80 -3.78 0.15 15.45
C ASN A 80 -4.63 -0.46 14.32
N MET A 81 -4.30 -0.19 13.04
CA MET A 81 -5.08 -0.65 11.89
C MET A 81 -5.32 -2.15 11.89
N MET A 82 -4.26 -2.96 12.07
CA MET A 82 -4.37 -4.42 12.06
C MET A 82 -5.25 -4.94 13.21
N ASP A 83 -5.07 -4.40 14.41
CA ASP A 83 -5.82 -4.84 15.59
C ASP A 83 -7.29 -4.40 15.52
N GLY A 84 -7.54 -3.20 14.99
CA GLY A 84 -8.89 -2.71 14.74
C GLY A 84 -9.67 -3.55 13.71
N VAL A 85 -8.99 -3.99 12.62
CA VAL A 85 -9.60 -4.91 11.65
C VAL A 85 -9.85 -6.29 12.26
N ILE A 86 -8.90 -6.85 13.03
CA ILE A 86 -9.11 -8.12 13.74
C ILE A 86 -10.30 -8.02 14.71
N ALA A 87 -10.45 -6.90 15.41
CA ALA A 87 -11.55 -6.65 16.34
C ALA A 87 -12.89 -6.28 15.66
N GLY A 88 -12.94 -6.19 14.32
CA GLY A 88 -14.15 -5.83 13.56
C GLY A 88 -14.56 -4.35 13.67
N GLN A 89 -13.66 -3.46 14.10
CA GLN A 89 -13.92 -2.01 14.12
C GLN A 89 -13.96 -1.41 12.71
N ALA A 90 -13.27 -2.05 11.75
CA ALA A 90 -13.42 -1.84 10.32
C ALA A 90 -13.44 -3.21 9.64
N ASP A 91 -14.21 -3.35 8.53
CA ASP A 91 -14.22 -4.58 7.76
C ASP A 91 -12.91 -4.76 6.99
N ILE A 92 -12.37 -3.68 6.43
CA ILE A 92 -11.15 -3.64 5.64
C ILE A 92 -10.23 -2.54 6.16
N GLY A 93 -8.92 -2.78 6.16
CA GLY A 93 -7.94 -1.78 6.55
C GLY A 93 -6.67 -1.85 5.70
N ASN A 94 -6.09 -0.70 5.38
CA ASN A 94 -4.77 -0.59 4.79
C ASN A 94 -3.75 -0.23 5.86
N LEU A 95 -2.72 -1.04 6.01
CA LEU A 95 -1.66 -0.82 7.00
C LEU A 95 -0.28 -0.74 6.35
N CYS A 96 0.59 0.10 6.90
CA CYS A 96 2.02 0.09 6.62
C CYS A 96 2.71 -0.82 7.63
N MET A 97 3.26 -1.94 7.17
CA MET A 97 3.86 -2.95 8.05
C MET A 97 5.11 -2.45 8.80
N ALA A 98 5.76 -1.42 8.27
CA ALA A 98 6.92 -0.78 8.91
C ALA A 98 6.58 -0.04 10.24
N TYR A 99 5.30 0.24 10.51
CA TYR A 99 4.87 0.92 11.75
C TYR A 99 4.65 -0.02 12.94
N GLN A 100 4.70 -1.33 12.70
CA GLN A 100 4.60 -2.36 13.73
C GLN A 100 5.85 -3.25 13.70
N PRO A 101 7.01 -2.74 14.13
CA PRO A 101 8.26 -3.50 14.11
C PRO A 101 8.12 -4.79 14.95
N GLY A 102 8.64 -5.89 14.43
CA GLY A 102 8.58 -7.20 15.07
C GLY A 102 7.31 -8.03 14.78
N ARG A 103 6.20 -7.44 14.38
CA ARG A 103 4.97 -8.18 14.02
C ARG A 103 5.06 -8.82 12.63
N PHE A 104 5.58 -8.11 11.64
CA PHE A 104 5.62 -8.51 10.23
C PHE A 104 7.04 -8.85 9.77
N MET A 105 7.68 -9.80 10.45
CA MET A 105 9.09 -10.11 10.18
C MET A 105 9.31 -10.63 8.76
N VAL A 106 8.42 -11.49 8.27
CA VAL A 106 8.53 -12.11 6.96
C VAL A 106 8.32 -11.08 5.84
N THR A 107 7.21 -10.36 5.89
CA THR A 107 6.86 -9.39 4.84
C THR A 107 7.74 -8.14 4.88
N ASN A 108 8.20 -7.69 6.05
CA ASN A 108 9.19 -6.62 6.16
C ASN A 108 10.59 -6.99 5.61
N ALA A 109 10.84 -8.26 5.25
CA ALA A 109 12.06 -8.61 4.52
C ALA A 109 12.17 -7.92 3.14
N THR A 110 11.05 -7.52 2.54
CA THR A 110 11.07 -6.69 1.33
C THR A 110 11.61 -5.28 1.57
N ALA A 111 11.61 -4.81 2.83
CA ALA A 111 12.27 -3.57 3.24
C ALA A 111 13.77 -3.71 3.55
N LEU A 112 14.40 -4.83 3.20
CA LEU A 112 15.85 -4.98 3.20
C LEU A 112 16.46 -4.21 2.00
N PRO A 113 17.74 -3.81 2.09
CA PRO A 113 18.42 -3.09 1.00
C PRO A 113 18.79 -4.04 -0.16
N VAL A 114 17.77 -4.60 -0.83
CA VAL A 114 17.93 -5.53 -1.96
C VAL A 114 17.95 -4.83 -3.32
N GLY A 115 17.79 -3.50 -3.34
CA GLY A 115 17.88 -2.67 -4.55
C GLY A 115 16.71 -2.89 -5.51
N PHE A 116 15.49 -2.62 -5.08
CA PHE A 116 14.35 -2.56 -6.00
C PHE A 116 14.49 -1.37 -6.95
N PRO A 117 14.21 -1.55 -8.25
CA PRO A 117 14.32 -0.46 -9.22
C PRO A 117 13.16 0.54 -9.11
N ASN A 118 11.96 0.08 -8.77
CA ASN A 118 10.73 0.86 -8.74
C ASN A 118 9.66 0.19 -7.86
N ALA A 119 8.52 0.86 -7.67
CA ALA A 119 7.41 0.36 -6.86
C ALA A 119 6.67 -0.81 -7.52
N THR A 120 6.57 -0.86 -8.85
CA THR A 120 5.92 -1.95 -9.56
C THR A 120 6.61 -3.28 -9.27
N VAL A 121 7.92 -3.35 -9.46
CA VAL A 121 8.74 -4.54 -9.19
C VAL A 121 8.66 -4.94 -7.71
N ALA A 122 8.76 -3.98 -6.81
CA ALA A 122 8.72 -4.23 -5.37
C ALA A 122 7.34 -4.74 -4.92
N SER A 123 6.24 -4.17 -5.43
CA SER A 123 4.87 -4.57 -5.10
C SER A 123 4.56 -5.99 -5.57
N LEU A 124 4.91 -6.33 -6.81
CA LEU A 124 4.72 -7.67 -7.35
C LEU A 124 5.58 -8.70 -6.60
N THR A 125 6.83 -8.37 -6.28
CA THR A 125 7.70 -9.22 -5.47
C THR A 125 7.11 -9.48 -4.09
N LEU A 126 6.62 -8.46 -3.38
CA LEU A 126 5.98 -8.60 -2.07
C LEU A 126 4.75 -9.50 -2.15
N TRP A 127 3.89 -9.29 -3.17
CA TRP A 127 2.67 -10.07 -3.35
C TRP A 127 2.96 -11.55 -3.66
N ASP A 128 3.95 -11.84 -4.50
CA ASP A 128 4.36 -13.22 -4.80
C ASP A 128 4.94 -13.94 -3.58
N LEU A 129 5.74 -13.24 -2.77
CA LEU A 129 6.27 -13.79 -1.53
C LEU A 129 5.15 -14.08 -0.53
N TYR A 130 4.17 -13.18 -0.38
CA TYR A 130 3.01 -13.45 0.46
C TYR A 130 2.25 -14.70 0.00
N LYS A 131 1.95 -14.82 -1.29
CA LYS A 131 1.27 -16.02 -1.84
C LYS A 131 2.06 -17.31 -1.62
N LYS A 132 3.39 -17.24 -1.79
CA LYS A 132 4.27 -18.41 -1.65
C LYS A 132 4.42 -18.86 -0.20
N TYR A 133 4.60 -17.94 0.73
CA TYR A 133 4.95 -18.28 2.10
C TYR A 133 3.78 -18.27 3.07
N ASN A 134 2.67 -17.62 2.71
CA ASN A 134 1.46 -17.49 3.53
C ASN A 134 1.79 -17.23 5.03
N PRO A 135 2.44 -16.11 5.35
CA PRO A 135 3.03 -15.90 6.68
C PRO A 135 1.97 -15.90 7.79
N LYS A 136 2.26 -16.62 8.89
CA LYS A 136 1.35 -16.77 10.05
C LYS A 136 0.95 -15.42 10.69
N GLU A 137 1.72 -14.36 10.47
CA GLU A 137 1.43 -13.00 10.93
C GLU A 137 0.09 -12.45 10.41
N PHE A 138 -0.47 -13.04 9.34
CA PHE A 138 -1.78 -12.70 8.77
C PHE A 138 -2.89 -13.73 9.04
N ALA A 139 -2.65 -14.75 9.88
CA ALA A 139 -3.59 -15.86 10.08
C ALA A 139 -4.98 -15.43 10.60
N LYS A 140 -5.10 -14.26 11.24
CA LYS A 140 -6.35 -13.73 11.80
C LYS A 140 -7.13 -12.82 10.84
N VAL A 141 -6.62 -12.60 9.63
CA VAL A 141 -7.25 -11.73 8.62
C VAL A 141 -7.16 -12.35 7.24
N LYS A 142 -8.05 -11.92 6.34
CA LYS A 142 -7.89 -12.17 4.90
C LYS A 142 -7.06 -11.07 4.29
N VAL A 143 -5.91 -11.39 3.70
CA VAL A 143 -5.16 -10.44 2.88
C VAL A 143 -5.80 -10.35 1.50
N LEU A 144 -6.11 -9.13 1.06
CA LEU A 144 -6.73 -8.84 -0.23
C LEU A 144 -5.71 -8.47 -1.30
N THR A 145 -4.68 -7.70 -0.92
CA THR A 145 -3.53 -7.36 -1.76
C THR A 145 -2.40 -6.84 -0.89
N MET A 146 -1.19 -6.79 -1.47
CA MET A 146 -0.03 -6.11 -0.89
C MET A 146 0.64 -5.26 -1.96
N PHE A 147 1.24 -4.16 -1.57
CA PHE A 147 1.99 -3.26 -2.44
C PHE A 147 3.06 -2.50 -1.65
N THR A 148 3.90 -1.76 -2.34
CA THR A 148 4.94 -0.94 -1.72
C THR A 148 4.88 0.49 -2.24
N CYS A 149 5.51 1.42 -1.50
CA CYS A 149 5.93 2.68 -2.12
C CYS A 149 7.14 2.46 -3.06
N ALA A 150 7.55 3.51 -3.76
CA ALA A 150 8.82 3.51 -4.50
C ALA A 150 10.03 3.49 -3.54
N PRO A 151 11.25 3.17 -4.03
CA PRO A 151 12.46 3.22 -3.22
C PRO A 151 12.62 4.55 -2.48
N ALA A 152 12.97 4.46 -1.19
CA ALA A 152 13.13 5.63 -0.34
C ALA A 152 14.34 6.47 -0.77
N ASN A 153 14.16 7.79 -0.70
CA ASN A 153 15.23 8.77 -0.87
C ASN A 153 15.16 9.75 0.30
N ILE A 154 16.26 10.47 0.56
CA ILE A 154 16.32 11.44 1.64
C ILE A 154 15.87 12.79 1.09
N TYR A 155 15.00 13.48 1.80
CA TYR A 155 14.71 14.89 1.58
C TYR A 155 14.83 15.63 2.91
N ALA A 156 15.56 16.74 2.91
CA ALA A 156 15.93 17.45 4.11
C ALA A 156 15.99 18.97 3.92
N LYS A 157 16.01 19.70 5.06
CA LYS A 157 16.23 21.15 5.11
C LYS A 157 17.68 21.53 4.80
N VAL A 158 18.60 20.58 4.92
CA VAL A 158 20.03 20.73 4.68
C VAL A 158 20.49 19.76 3.61
N PRO A 159 21.53 20.08 2.82
CA PRO A 159 22.05 19.17 1.81
C PRO A 159 22.72 17.94 2.46
N VAL A 160 22.50 16.76 1.88
CA VAL A 160 23.13 15.50 2.26
C VAL A 160 23.87 14.98 1.03
N ARG A 161 25.17 15.15 0.99
CA ARG A 161 26.06 14.78 -0.14
C ARG A 161 27.00 13.64 0.20
N THR A 162 27.31 13.51 1.50
CA THR A 162 28.29 12.56 2.05
C THR A 162 27.76 11.86 3.29
N LEU A 163 28.46 10.81 3.77
CA LEU A 163 28.17 10.18 5.06
C LEU A 163 28.34 11.14 6.23
N GLU A 164 29.26 12.08 6.14
CA GLU A 164 29.49 13.06 7.22
C GLU A 164 28.26 13.98 7.40
N ASP A 165 27.59 14.34 6.30
CA ASP A 165 26.35 15.14 6.36
C ASP A 165 25.19 14.40 7.03
N LEU A 166 25.22 13.06 7.05
CA LEU A 166 24.22 12.23 7.73
C LEU A 166 24.47 12.05 9.23
N LYS A 167 25.69 12.26 9.68
CA LYS A 167 26.09 11.94 11.04
C LYS A 167 25.27 12.68 12.09
N GLY A 168 24.46 11.93 12.84
CA GLY A 168 23.57 12.48 13.87
C GLY A 168 22.38 13.27 13.33
N LEU A 169 22.17 13.34 11.99
CA LEU A 169 21.05 14.07 11.40
C LEU A 169 19.73 13.38 11.74
N GLU A 170 18.81 14.11 12.42
CA GLU A 170 17.48 13.59 12.74
C GLU A 170 16.62 13.53 11.47
N LEU A 171 16.34 12.33 11.02
CA LEU A 171 15.51 12.06 9.85
C LEU A 171 14.33 11.17 10.23
N ARG A 172 13.13 11.57 9.82
CA ARG A 172 11.98 10.68 9.97
C ARG A 172 12.15 9.43 9.09
N ALA A 173 12.12 8.29 9.71
CA ALA A 173 12.08 7.00 9.01
C ALA A 173 11.48 5.92 9.90
N SER A 174 10.98 4.82 9.32
CA SER A 174 10.44 3.68 10.06
C SER A 174 10.91 2.36 9.43
N GLY A 175 10.83 1.26 10.20
CA GLY A 175 11.13 -0.09 9.72
C GLY A 175 12.53 -0.23 9.10
N GLY A 176 12.62 -0.90 7.94
CA GLY A 176 13.88 -1.14 7.25
C GLY A 176 14.62 0.11 6.80
N VAL A 177 13.88 1.17 6.44
CA VAL A 177 14.49 2.47 6.08
C VAL A 177 15.21 3.10 7.28
N ALA A 178 14.62 3.03 8.48
CA ALA A 178 15.26 3.50 9.71
C ALA A 178 16.54 2.72 10.01
N GLN A 179 16.54 1.40 9.82
CA GLN A 179 17.74 0.56 10.00
C GLN A 179 18.85 0.96 9.02
N VAL A 180 18.51 1.24 7.78
CA VAL A 180 19.48 1.72 6.77
C VAL A 180 20.04 3.08 7.18
N LEU A 181 19.22 4.04 7.57
CA LEU A 181 19.69 5.35 8.01
C LEU A 181 20.59 5.27 9.24
N SER A 182 20.25 4.41 10.23
CA SER A 182 21.13 4.16 11.38
C SER A 182 22.49 3.59 10.97
N ALA A 183 22.51 2.64 10.03
CA ALA A 183 23.76 2.07 9.52
C ALA A 183 24.61 3.09 8.77
N LEU A 184 23.99 4.14 8.19
CA LEU A 184 24.65 5.25 7.52
C LEU A 184 25.08 6.39 8.47
N GLY A 185 24.76 6.28 9.78
CA GLY A 185 25.15 7.26 10.80
C GLY A 185 24.11 8.35 11.11
N ALA A 186 22.95 8.34 10.49
CA ALA A 186 21.86 9.25 10.83
C ALA A 186 21.15 8.83 12.12
N THR A 187 20.33 9.72 12.66
CA THR A 187 19.45 9.48 13.82
C THR A 187 17.99 9.37 13.33
N PRO A 188 17.48 8.16 13.04
CA PRO A 188 16.11 8.00 12.57
C PRO A 188 15.10 8.22 13.72
N VAL A 189 14.06 9.00 13.45
CA VAL A 189 12.92 9.23 14.35
C VAL A 189 11.69 8.51 13.77
N ALA A 190 11.22 7.48 14.46
CA ALA A 190 10.12 6.64 13.98
C ALA A 190 8.75 7.25 14.29
N MET A 191 7.98 7.53 13.24
CA MET A 191 6.59 7.99 13.33
C MET A 191 5.83 7.65 12.04
N PRO A 192 4.49 7.56 12.08
CA PRO A 192 3.66 7.51 10.87
C PRO A 192 3.89 8.70 9.95
N GLN A 193 3.68 8.50 8.64
CA GLN A 193 3.86 9.56 7.65
C GLN A 193 2.94 10.77 7.91
N SER A 194 1.74 10.53 8.46
CA SER A 194 0.77 11.57 8.82
C SER A 194 1.24 12.53 9.93
N GLU A 195 2.17 12.10 10.79
CA GLU A 195 2.73 12.91 11.88
C GLU A 195 3.96 13.74 11.42
N THR A 196 4.52 13.41 10.27
CA THR A 196 5.80 13.99 9.79
C THR A 196 5.71 15.48 9.44
N PRO A 197 4.62 16.03 8.82
CA PRO A 197 4.53 17.44 8.54
C PRO A 197 4.71 18.31 9.78
N GLU A 198 4.05 17.95 10.87
CA GLU A 198 4.15 18.66 12.14
C GLU A 198 5.56 18.56 12.76
N ALA A 199 6.15 17.34 12.72
CA ALA A 199 7.51 17.12 13.21
C ALA A 199 8.56 17.93 12.44
N LEU A 200 8.40 18.06 11.12
CA LEU A 200 9.23 18.93 10.28
C LEU A 200 9.05 20.41 10.62
N GLN A 201 7.81 20.88 10.79
CA GLN A 201 7.52 22.28 11.14
C GLN A 201 8.11 22.65 12.50
N LYS A 202 7.93 21.79 13.51
CA LYS A 202 8.46 21.96 14.86
C LYS A 202 9.98 21.74 14.97
N GLY A 203 10.64 21.27 13.90
CA GLY A 203 12.08 21.01 13.89
C GLY A 203 12.53 19.77 14.67
N VAL A 204 11.58 18.88 15.05
CA VAL A 204 11.86 17.57 15.67
C VAL A 204 12.69 16.71 14.74
N VAL A 205 12.47 16.82 13.44
CA VAL A 205 13.31 16.23 12.40
C VAL A 205 13.75 17.29 11.38
N LYS A 206 14.92 17.10 10.81
CA LYS A 206 15.50 17.98 9.77
C LYS A 206 15.11 17.56 8.36
N GLY A 207 14.48 16.40 8.22
CA GLY A 207 14.07 15.81 6.97
C GLY A 207 13.40 14.46 7.17
N ALA A 208 13.23 13.72 6.10
CA ALA A 208 12.72 12.36 6.16
C ALA A 208 13.35 11.48 5.06
N ALA A 209 13.21 10.16 5.21
CA ALA A 209 13.51 9.20 4.15
C ALA A 209 12.25 8.41 3.81
N SER A 210 11.78 8.61 2.59
CA SER A 210 10.63 7.91 2.01
C SER A 210 10.68 8.02 0.48
N SER A 211 9.68 7.49 -0.20
CA SER A 211 9.52 7.68 -1.63
C SER A 211 9.10 9.12 -1.97
N LEU A 212 9.42 9.58 -3.18
CA LEU A 212 9.41 11.00 -3.52
C LEU A 212 8.02 11.57 -3.83
N GLU A 213 6.97 10.76 -3.95
CA GLU A 213 5.60 11.26 -4.08
C GLU A 213 5.19 12.11 -2.87
N THR A 214 5.77 11.83 -1.70
CA THR A 214 5.46 12.55 -0.46
C THR A 214 5.89 14.01 -0.50
N LEU A 215 6.82 14.39 -1.37
CA LEU A 215 7.19 15.78 -1.61
C LEU A 215 5.96 16.62 -2.00
N MET A 216 5.07 16.06 -2.83
CA MET A 216 3.83 16.70 -3.25
C MET A 216 2.67 16.36 -2.31
N ASP A 217 2.43 15.08 -2.03
CA ASP A 217 1.25 14.59 -1.30
C ASP A 217 1.17 15.11 0.14
N PHE A 218 2.32 15.29 0.80
CA PHE A 218 2.44 15.86 2.15
C PHE A 218 3.09 17.25 2.17
N LYS A 219 3.29 17.83 0.98
CA LYS A 219 3.88 19.17 0.81
C LYS A 219 5.29 19.32 1.39
N TYR A 220 6.06 18.21 1.45
CA TYR A 220 7.42 18.30 2.02
C TYR A 220 8.35 19.17 1.19
N ALA A 221 8.13 19.33 -0.12
CA ALA A 221 8.89 20.27 -0.96
C ALA A 221 8.79 21.73 -0.51
N GLU A 222 7.76 22.11 0.26
CA GLU A 222 7.66 23.45 0.85
C GLU A 222 8.73 23.68 1.92
N ILE A 223 9.14 22.61 2.63
CA ILE A 223 10.03 22.65 3.80
C ILE A 223 11.43 22.10 3.46
N CYS A 224 11.50 20.94 2.80
CA CYS A 224 12.73 20.25 2.46
C CYS A 224 13.17 20.64 1.05
N LYS A 225 14.30 21.32 0.94
CA LYS A 225 14.81 21.85 -0.34
C LYS A 225 15.87 20.97 -1.00
N TYR A 226 16.38 19.98 -0.30
CA TYR A 226 17.44 19.08 -0.77
C TYR A 226 16.92 17.67 -0.82
N VAL A 227 17.10 17.00 -1.97
CA VAL A 227 16.66 15.61 -2.19
C VAL A 227 17.86 14.79 -2.61
N THR A 228 18.31 13.88 -1.75
CA THR A 228 19.44 12.98 -2.04
C THR A 228 18.93 11.63 -2.53
N ILE A 229 19.30 11.27 -3.75
CA ILE A 229 18.93 10.01 -4.40
C ILE A 229 19.89 8.92 -3.94
N PHE A 230 19.41 7.98 -3.12
CA PHE A 230 20.17 6.82 -2.69
C PHE A 230 19.48 5.48 -2.97
N ASN A 231 18.23 5.53 -3.42
CA ASN A 231 17.41 4.36 -3.77
C ASN A 231 17.41 3.30 -2.69
N GLY A 232 17.02 3.70 -1.48
CA GLY A 232 16.95 2.86 -0.30
C GLY A 232 15.82 1.84 -0.32
N PRO A 233 15.52 1.20 0.82
CA PRO A 233 14.43 0.25 0.93
C PRO A 233 13.05 0.86 0.66
N VAL A 234 12.09 -0.01 0.37
CA VAL A 234 10.68 0.34 0.19
C VAL A 234 9.91 0.21 1.51
N TYR A 235 8.74 0.87 1.61
CA TYR A 235 7.77 0.63 2.69
C TYR A 235 6.69 -0.34 2.19
N PRO A 236 6.53 -1.53 2.82
CA PRO A 236 5.51 -2.49 2.45
C PRO A 236 4.16 -2.18 3.11
N PHE A 237 3.08 -2.36 2.33
CA PHE A 237 1.69 -2.20 2.75
C PHE A 237 0.90 -3.49 2.55
N ALA A 238 -0.12 -3.69 3.37
CA ALA A 238 -1.10 -4.76 3.21
C ALA A 238 -2.51 -4.21 3.34
N VAL A 239 -3.40 -4.66 2.45
CA VAL A 239 -4.85 -4.48 2.59
C VAL A 239 -5.41 -5.76 3.16
N VAL A 240 -5.98 -5.66 4.33
CA VAL A 240 -6.49 -6.81 5.09
C VAL A 240 -7.97 -6.64 5.41
N MET A 241 -8.68 -7.76 5.50
CA MET A 241 -10.10 -7.80 5.86
C MET A 241 -10.31 -8.66 7.10
N ASN A 242 -11.24 -8.27 7.94
CA ASN A 242 -11.68 -9.07 9.07
C ASN A 242 -12.10 -10.48 8.62
N MET A 243 -11.63 -11.53 9.32
CA MET A 243 -11.83 -12.91 8.88
C MET A 243 -13.29 -13.35 8.97
N ASP A 244 -14.00 -12.94 10.01
CA ASP A 244 -15.43 -13.33 10.19
C ASP A 244 -16.28 -12.65 9.12
N LYS A 245 -16.00 -11.37 8.85
CA LYS A 245 -16.68 -10.64 7.77
C LYS A 245 -16.38 -11.27 6.40
N TRP A 246 -15.12 -11.63 6.12
CA TRP A 246 -14.76 -12.37 4.91
C TRP A 246 -15.54 -13.66 4.75
N ASN A 247 -15.63 -14.45 5.83
CA ASN A 247 -16.33 -15.74 5.82
C ASN A 247 -17.85 -15.60 5.65
N SER A 248 -18.44 -14.47 6.03
CA SER A 248 -19.86 -14.16 5.86
C SER A 248 -20.25 -13.71 4.44
N LEU A 249 -19.25 -13.39 3.58
CA LEU A 249 -19.53 -12.98 2.20
C LEU A 249 -19.94 -14.16 1.31
N PRO A 250 -20.83 -13.94 0.33
CA PRO A 250 -21.11 -14.92 -0.73
C PRO A 250 -19.85 -15.35 -1.47
N LYS A 251 -19.82 -16.59 -1.95
CA LYS A 251 -18.63 -17.17 -2.57
C LYS A 251 -18.20 -16.49 -3.88
N ASP A 252 -19.14 -16.00 -4.66
CA ASP A 252 -18.92 -15.21 -5.87
C ASP A 252 -18.27 -13.86 -5.52
N VAL A 253 -18.73 -13.17 -4.47
CA VAL A 253 -18.12 -11.93 -3.96
C VAL A 253 -16.70 -12.20 -3.46
N GLN A 254 -16.48 -13.28 -2.68
CA GLN A 254 -15.14 -13.68 -2.24
C GLN A 254 -14.21 -13.91 -3.44
N ALA A 255 -14.69 -14.60 -4.48
CA ALA A 255 -13.91 -14.89 -5.69
C ALA A 255 -13.50 -13.60 -6.42
N VAL A 256 -14.42 -12.64 -6.59
CA VAL A 256 -14.14 -11.34 -7.17
C VAL A 256 -13.07 -10.60 -6.37
N MET A 257 -13.25 -10.47 -5.06
CA MET A 257 -12.32 -9.72 -4.19
C MET A 257 -10.93 -10.36 -4.15
N ALA A 258 -10.85 -11.69 -4.05
CA ALA A 258 -9.58 -12.42 -4.07
C ALA A 258 -8.88 -12.34 -5.43
N GLY A 259 -9.64 -12.39 -6.52
CA GLY A 259 -9.12 -12.32 -7.90
C GLY A 259 -8.45 -10.99 -8.24
N LEU A 260 -8.80 -9.91 -7.53
CA LEU A 260 -8.23 -8.57 -7.75
C LEU A 260 -6.80 -8.40 -7.17
N GLY A 261 -6.32 -9.31 -6.31
CA GLY A 261 -5.10 -9.09 -5.53
C GLY A 261 -3.86 -8.77 -6.35
N THR A 262 -3.56 -9.57 -7.39
CA THR A 262 -2.38 -9.37 -8.25
C THR A 262 -2.52 -8.13 -9.14
N GLU A 263 -3.71 -7.90 -9.71
CA GLU A 263 -3.99 -6.71 -10.50
C GLU A 263 -3.79 -5.43 -9.68
N GLN A 264 -4.23 -5.44 -8.41
CA GLN A 264 -4.08 -4.29 -7.51
C GLN A 264 -2.62 -4.07 -7.11
N ALA A 265 -1.84 -5.12 -6.86
CA ALA A 265 -0.42 -5.00 -6.57
C ALA A 265 0.33 -4.33 -7.74
N TRP A 266 0.09 -4.81 -8.96
CA TRP A 266 0.67 -4.24 -10.18
C TRP A 266 0.22 -2.80 -10.40
N TRP A 267 -1.09 -2.57 -10.39
CA TRP A 267 -1.65 -1.25 -10.68
C TRP A 267 -1.15 -0.19 -9.70
N THR A 268 -1.10 -0.53 -8.40
CA THR A 268 -0.65 0.41 -7.36
C THR A 268 0.81 0.75 -7.53
N GLY A 269 1.67 -0.24 -7.83
CA GLY A 269 3.07 0.01 -8.13
C GLY A 269 3.25 0.90 -9.35
N ASN A 270 2.57 0.61 -10.45
CA ASN A 270 2.64 1.40 -11.69
C ASN A 270 2.10 2.83 -11.52
N TYR A 271 1.01 2.99 -10.77
CA TYR A 271 0.52 4.31 -10.39
C TYR A 271 1.56 5.09 -9.60
N MET A 272 2.17 4.43 -8.60
CA MET A 272 3.20 5.03 -7.74
C MET A 272 4.42 5.49 -8.55
N ASP A 273 4.92 4.67 -9.46
CA ASP A 273 6.10 5.03 -10.28
C ASP A 273 5.84 6.31 -11.07
N LYS A 274 4.67 6.41 -11.74
CA LYS A 274 4.25 7.62 -12.47
C LYS A 274 4.01 8.82 -11.55
N HIS A 275 3.50 8.57 -10.36
CA HIS A 275 3.19 9.62 -9.39
C HIS A 275 4.45 10.22 -8.77
N VAL A 276 5.51 9.42 -8.59
CA VAL A 276 6.84 9.88 -8.19
C VAL A 276 7.39 10.88 -9.20
N ASP A 277 7.36 10.54 -10.50
CA ASP A 277 7.84 11.43 -11.55
C ASP A 277 7.09 12.77 -11.53
N LYS A 278 5.75 12.71 -11.47
CA LYS A 278 4.91 13.90 -11.34
C LYS A 278 5.24 14.75 -10.11
N SER A 279 5.46 14.10 -8.98
CA SER A 279 5.80 14.78 -7.71
C SER A 279 7.14 15.50 -7.80
N VAL A 280 8.15 14.86 -8.39
CA VAL A 280 9.48 15.46 -8.55
C VAL A 280 9.43 16.66 -9.51
N GLU A 281 8.72 16.55 -10.63
CA GLU A 281 8.54 17.65 -11.58
C GLU A 281 7.80 18.83 -10.93
N TRP A 282 6.70 18.55 -10.23
CA TRP A 282 5.94 19.56 -9.49
C TRP A 282 6.81 20.25 -8.44
N SER A 283 7.60 19.49 -7.69
CA SER A 283 8.46 20.01 -6.63
C SER A 283 9.57 20.92 -7.18
N LYS A 284 10.20 20.53 -8.30
CA LYS A 284 11.18 21.38 -8.99
C LYS A 284 10.57 22.68 -9.48
N LYS A 285 9.40 22.60 -10.11
CA LYS A 285 8.73 23.75 -10.72
C LYS A 285 8.26 24.77 -9.67
N ASN A 286 7.71 24.28 -8.55
CA ASN A 286 6.98 25.15 -7.60
C ASN A 286 7.81 25.48 -6.34
N HIS A 287 8.84 24.69 -6.00
CA HIS A 287 9.55 24.81 -4.72
C HIS A 287 11.07 24.87 -4.82
N SER A 288 11.62 24.90 -6.05
CA SER A 288 13.05 25.04 -6.31
C SER A 288 13.90 24.02 -5.54
N ILE A 289 13.48 22.75 -5.49
CA ILE A 289 14.25 21.70 -4.84
C ILE A 289 15.54 21.38 -5.60
N GLU A 290 16.61 21.09 -4.88
CA GLU A 290 17.85 20.57 -5.43
C GLU A 290 17.88 19.03 -5.37
N ILE A 291 18.11 18.37 -6.51
CA ILE A 291 18.31 16.92 -6.57
C ILE A 291 19.80 16.61 -6.50
N ILE A 292 20.21 15.95 -5.43
CA ILE A 292 21.59 15.52 -5.17
C ILE A 292 21.73 14.06 -5.59
N LYS A 293 22.65 13.79 -6.51
CA LYS A 293 23.04 12.42 -6.89
C LYS A 293 24.38 12.10 -6.26
N LEU A 294 24.46 11.00 -5.52
CA LEU A 294 25.69 10.55 -4.91
C LEU A 294 26.72 10.16 -5.99
N GLY A 295 27.98 10.57 -5.80
CA GLY A 295 29.08 10.12 -6.64
C GLY A 295 29.32 8.61 -6.49
N LYS A 296 29.98 7.97 -7.48
CA LYS A 296 30.21 6.51 -7.48
C LYS A 296 30.93 6.02 -6.22
N LYS A 297 31.93 6.79 -5.74
CA LYS A 297 32.67 6.46 -4.50
C LYS A 297 31.77 6.47 -3.30
N GLU A 298 31.01 7.54 -3.11
CA GLU A 298 30.08 7.72 -2.01
C GLU A 298 29.00 6.63 -2.01
N GLN A 299 28.40 6.37 -3.17
CA GLN A 299 27.42 5.30 -3.30
C GLN A 299 27.98 3.91 -2.92
N ALA A 300 29.24 3.64 -3.28
CA ALA A 300 29.89 2.38 -2.91
C ALA A 300 30.12 2.26 -1.39
N GLU A 301 30.49 3.36 -0.73
CA GLU A 301 30.64 3.42 0.72
C GLU A 301 29.30 3.21 1.44
N TRP A 302 28.24 3.87 1.00
CA TRP A 302 26.87 3.66 1.52
C TRP A 302 26.45 2.20 1.38
N ASN A 303 26.62 1.60 0.21
CA ASN A 303 26.29 0.20 -0.05
C ASN A 303 27.05 -0.76 0.85
N LYS A 304 28.33 -0.48 1.15
CA LYS A 304 29.17 -1.28 2.05
C LYS A 304 28.61 -1.28 3.47
N LEU A 305 28.16 -0.14 3.98
CA LEU A 305 27.62 0.00 5.33
C LEU A 305 26.26 -0.70 5.52
N VAL A 306 25.40 -0.71 4.48
CA VAL A 306 24.08 -1.31 4.57
C VAL A 306 24.04 -2.81 4.25
N LYS A 307 25.05 -3.33 3.54
CA LYS A 307 25.12 -4.75 3.16
C LYS A 307 24.97 -5.74 4.32
N PRO A 308 25.54 -5.49 5.53
CA PRO A 308 25.39 -6.40 6.69
C PRO A 308 23.93 -6.54 7.16
N LEU A 309 23.05 -5.59 6.90
CA LEU A 309 21.65 -5.63 7.36
C LEU A 309 20.91 -6.87 6.85
N ILE A 310 21.21 -7.33 5.63
CA ILE A 310 20.62 -8.56 5.07
C ILE A 310 21.04 -9.78 5.90
N GLN A 311 22.32 -9.89 6.24
CA GLN A 311 22.82 -11.03 7.04
C GLN A 311 22.29 -10.98 8.46
N ASN A 312 22.19 -9.79 9.07
CA ASN A 312 21.60 -9.59 10.39
C ASN A 312 20.13 -10.06 10.41
N TRP A 313 19.36 -9.69 9.40
CA TRP A 313 17.98 -10.15 9.27
C TRP A 313 17.91 -11.69 9.11
N ILE A 314 18.76 -12.29 8.28
CA ILE A 314 18.84 -13.76 8.11
C ILE A 314 19.09 -14.45 9.47
N THR A 315 20.01 -13.92 10.26
CA THR A 315 20.34 -14.47 11.59
C THR A 315 19.14 -14.40 12.52
N GLN A 316 18.48 -13.23 12.60
CA GLN A 316 17.31 -13.04 13.46
C GLN A 316 16.11 -13.89 13.03
N ALA A 317 15.85 -13.97 11.73
CA ALA A 317 14.74 -14.75 11.17
C ALA A 317 14.97 -16.26 11.36
N LYS A 318 16.22 -16.74 11.19
CA LYS A 318 16.60 -18.13 11.45
C LYS A 318 16.40 -18.50 12.92
N ALA A 319 16.75 -17.61 13.85
CA ALA A 319 16.54 -17.83 15.30
C ALA A 319 15.04 -18.00 15.65
N LYS A 320 14.13 -17.48 14.80
CA LYS A 320 12.67 -17.67 14.92
C LYS A 320 12.14 -18.86 14.10
N GLY A 321 13.01 -19.72 13.59
CA GLY A 321 12.62 -20.91 12.80
C GLY A 321 12.15 -20.59 11.38
N LEU A 322 12.40 -19.39 10.86
CA LEU A 322 11.97 -19.00 9.52
C LEU A 322 12.99 -19.44 8.44
N PRO A 323 12.55 -19.77 7.21
CA PRO A 323 13.43 -20.16 6.11
C PRO A 323 14.15 -18.94 5.50
N ALA A 324 14.89 -18.22 6.32
CA ALA A 324 15.38 -16.88 6.06
C ALA A 324 16.25 -16.75 4.79
N ARG A 325 17.16 -17.73 4.55
CA ARG A 325 18.00 -17.72 3.34
C ARG A 325 17.18 -17.94 2.07
N ALA A 326 16.21 -18.88 2.12
CA ALA A 326 15.31 -19.12 0.99
C ALA A 326 14.48 -17.86 0.70
N PHE A 327 14.02 -17.18 1.74
CA PHE A 327 13.24 -15.96 1.61
C PHE A 327 14.03 -14.85 0.88
N VAL A 328 15.25 -14.54 1.32
CA VAL A 328 16.11 -13.53 0.67
C VAL A 328 16.47 -13.91 -0.77
N ARG A 329 16.73 -15.21 -1.02
CA ARG A 329 16.94 -15.70 -2.38
C ARG A 329 15.70 -15.44 -3.26
N ASP A 330 14.53 -15.77 -2.77
CA ASP A 330 13.28 -15.66 -3.51
C ASP A 330 12.87 -14.20 -3.74
N ILE A 331 13.18 -13.28 -2.81
CA ILE A 331 13.08 -11.83 -3.06
C ILE A 331 13.90 -11.45 -4.31
N ARG A 332 15.15 -11.88 -4.40
CA ARG A 332 16.03 -11.55 -5.54
C ARG A 332 15.51 -12.16 -6.84
N VAL A 333 15.10 -13.42 -6.80
CA VAL A 333 14.54 -14.11 -7.97
C VAL A 333 13.28 -13.41 -8.48
N ALA A 334 12.33 -13.10 -7.60
CA ALA A 334 11.09 -12.41 -7.96
C ALA A 334 11.37 -10.98 -8.47
N LYS A 335 12.26 -10.24 -7.79
CA LYS A 335 12.71 -8.92 -8.25
C LYS A 335 13.29 -8.99 -9.67
N ASP A 336 14.23 -9.92 -9.91
CA ASP A 336 14.88 -10.04 -11.21
C ASP A 336 13.88 -10.49 -12.30
N TYR A 337 12.91 -11.33 -11.95
CA TYR A 337 11.82 -11.72 -12.86
C TYR A 337 10.97 -10.51 -13.25
N HIS A 338 10.42 -9.78 -12.27
CA HIS A 338 9.55 -8.64 -12.53
C HIS A 338 10.27 -7.43 -13.14
N SER A 339 11.60 -7.34 -13.02
CA SER A 339 12.40 -6.27 -13.65
C SER A 339 12.57 -6.42 -15.15
N ARG A 340 12.12 -7.54 -15.75
CA ARG A 340 12.23 -7.80 -17.20
C ARG A 340 11.03 -7.27 -17.99
N PHE A 341 9.98 -6.92 -17.32
CA PHE A 341 8.70 -6.45 -17.87
C PHE A 341 8.35 -5.04 -17.35
#